data_e3011a46ed54c3bb5b339310394eb399
#
_entry.id   e3011a46ed54c3bb5b339310394eb399
#
_cell.length_a   1.000
_cell.length_b   1.000
_cell.length_c   1.000
_cell.angle_alpha   90.00
_cell.angle_beta   90.00
_cell.angle_gamma   90.00
#
_symmetry.space_group_name_H-M   'P 1'
#
loop_
_entity.id
_entity.type
_entity.pdbx_description
1 polymer ?
#
loop_
_entity_poly.entity_id
_entity_poly.type
_entity_poly.pdbx_seq_one_letter_code
_entity_poly.pdbx_strand_id
1 'polypeptide(L)'
;MDRGVQRRLCVVPFNRVIPLEERIADIGRSVAQREPGLLLSWAVQGASRVLRDKVFTIPSSCRQALREWIFAADPVLAWLDERVEVDVVGDVQNGIKTSAAYNEFRVWAAAEGFKSLPEINGFVQRVMSADRRIEHRRSGKAGRRFIGMRILPAEER
;
A
#
# COMPACT_ATOMS: atom_id res chain seq x y z
N MET A 1 -7.64 3.15 4.63
CA MET A 1 -8.17 1.78 4.36
C MET A 1 -7.86 0.87 5.55
N ASP A 2 -8.76 -0.07 5.89
CA ASP A 2 -8.56 -0.99 7.03
C ASP A 2 -7.48 -2.04 6.73
N ARG A 3 -6.52 -2.23 7.65
CA ARG A 3 -5.48 -3.27 7.58
C ARG A 3 -6.05 -4.69 7.45
N GLY A 4 -7.24 -4.93 8.00
CA GLY A 4 -7.94 -6.21 7.86
C GLY A 4 -8.31 -6.53 6.42
N VAL A 5 -8.71 -5.52 5.66
CA VAL A 5 -9.03 -5.62 4.22
C VAL A 5 -7.75 -5.84 3.41
N GLN A 6 -6.71 -5.05 3.66
CA GLN A 6 -5.44 -5.14 2.91
C GLN A 6 -4.82 -6.55 2.95
N ARG A 7 -4.86 -7.21 4.13
CA ARG A 7 -4.32 -8.56 4.30
C ARG A 7 -5.10 -9.66 3.56
N ARG A 8 -6.33 -9.36 3.14
CA ARG A 8 -7.23 -10.30 2.44
C ARG A 8 -7.31 -10.06 0.95
N LEU A 9 -6.69 -8.97 0.46
CA LEU A 9 -6.70 -8.64 -0.95
C LEU A 9 -5.52 -9.28 -1.66
N CYS A 10 -5.81 -9.86 -2.82
CA CYS A 10 -4.82 -10.26 -3.81
C CYS A 10 -5.18 -9.55 -5.12
N VAL A 11 -4.39 -8.55 -5.49
CA VAL A 11 -4.59 -7.81 -6.75
C VAL A 11 -3.85 -8.55 -7.85
N VAL A 12 -4.58 -9.02 -8.84
CA VAL A 12 -4.01 -9.69 -10.02
C VAL A 12 -4.02 -8.69 -11.18
N PRO A 13 -2.85 -8.17 -11.61
CA PRO A 13 -2.80 -7.21 -12.70
C PRO A 13 -2.99 -7.91 -14.06
N PHE A 14 -3.88 -7.39 -14.89
CA PHE A 14 -4.07 -7.76 -16.29
C PHE A 14 -3.60 -6.60 -17.17
N ASN A 15 -2.32 -6.57 -17.49
CA ASN A 15 -1.69 -5.43 -18.16
C ASN A 15 -1.84 -5.43 -19.69
N ARG A 16 -2.38 -6.54 -20.27
CA ARG A 16 -2.62 -6.64 -21.71
C ARG A 16 -3.97 -6.04 -22.05
N VAL A 17 -3.99 -5.01 -22.87
CA VAL A 17 -5.19 -4.48 -23.50
C VAL A 17 -5.40 -5.25 -24.81
N ILE A 18 -6.57 -5.90 -24.96
CA ILE A 18 -6.93 -6.63 -26.19
C ILE A 18 -7.63 -5.64 -27.11
N PRO A 19 -7.11 -5.40 -28.35
CA PRO A 19 -7.74 -4.57 -29.36
C PRO A 19 -9.17 -5.06 -29.66
N LEU A 20 -10.03 -4.13 -30.10
CA LEU A 20 -11.45 -4.46 -30.32
C LEU A 20 -11.64 -5.60 -31.33
N GLU A 21 -10.80 -5.63 -32.37
CA GLU A 21 -10.79 -6.62 -33.45
C GLU A 21 -10.35 -8.03 -33.00
N GLU A 22 -9.59 -8.11 -31.90
CA GLU A 22 -9.13 -9.39 -31.34
C GLU A 22 -10.06 -9.90 -30.23
N ARG A 23 -11.08 -9.13 -29.84
CA ARG A 23 -11.98 -9.53 -28.74
C ARG A 23 -12.93 -10.64 -29.15
N ILE A 24 -12.92 -11.69 -28.38
CA ILE A 24 -13.85 -12.82 -28.53
C ILE A 24 -14.95 -12.67 -27.49
N ALA A 25 -16.20 -12.51 -27.96
CA ALA A 25 -17.35 -12.45 -27.06
C ALA A 25 -17.50 -13.77 -26.30
N ASP A 26 -17.85 -13.65 -25.00
CA ASP A 26 -18.09 -14.80 -24.11
C ASP A 26 -16.97 -15.85 -24.09
N ILE A 27 -15.70 -15.44 -24.25
CA ILE A 27 -14.55 -16.35 -24.28
C ILE A 27 -14.52 -17.31 -23.09
N GLY A 28 -14.87 -16.85 -21.90
CA GLY A 28 -14.91 -17.68 -20.69
C GLY A 28 -15.91 -18.83 -20.80
N ARG A 29 -17.11 -18.59 -21.35
CA ARG A 29 -18.10 -19.60 -21.59
C ARG A 29 -17.64 -20.58 -22.68
N SER A 30 -17.05 -20.06 -23.75
CA SER A 30 -16.52 -20.90 -24.84
C SER A 30 -15.44 -21.86 -24.35
N VAL A 31 -14.48 -21.39 -23.52
CA VAL A 31 -13.44 -22.24 -22.93
C VAL A 31 -14.06 -23.28 -21.99
N ALA A 32 -14.98 -22.87 -21.12
CA ALA A 32 -15.64 -23.81 -20.19
C ALA A 32 -16.41 -24.91 -20.88
N GLN A 33 -17.01 -24.64 -22.05
CA GLN A 33 -17.77 -25.64 -22.83
C GLN A 33 -16.87 -26.54 -23.67
N ARG A 34 -15.82 -25.97 -24.28
CA ARG A 34 -14.93 -26.72 -25.18
C ARG A 34 -13.88 -27.53 -24.45
N GLU A 35 -13.37 -27.00 -23.33
CA GLU A 35 -12.26 -27.60 -22.61
C GLU A 35 -12.52 -27.70 -21.09
N PRO A 36 -13.62 -28.34 -20.66
CA PRO A 36 -13.97 -28.41 -19.23
C PRO A 36 -12.91 -29.16 -18.42
N GLY A 37 -12.24 -30.14 -19.00
CA GLY A 37 -11.15 -30.88 -18.36
C GLY A 37 -9.92 -30.04 -18.07
N LEU A 38 -9.62 -29.04 -18.91
CA LEU A 38 -8.49 -28.13 -18.70
C LEU A 38 -8.72 -27.25 -17.47
N LEU A 39 -9.90 -26.64 -17.36
CA LEU A 39 -10.26 -25.82 -16.20
C LEU A 39 -10.26 -26.62 -14.89
N LEU A 40 -10.83 -27.83 -14.93
CA LEU A 40 -10.85 -28.73 -13.76
C LEU A 40 -9.41 -29.12 -13.35
N SER A 41 -8.59 -29.54 -14.32
CA SER A 41 -7.19 -29.89 -14.06
C SER A 41 -6.39 -28.73 -13.43
N TRP A 42 -6.54 -27.52 -13.98
CA TRP A 42 -5.92 -26.32 -13.44
C TRP A 42 -6.36 -26.03 -12.00
N ALA A 43 -7.67 -26.11 -11.72
CA ALA A 43 -8.22 -25.89 -10.39
C ALA A 43 -7.72 -26.94 -9.37
N VAL A 44 -7.71 -28.21 -9.75
CA VAL A 44 -7.22 -29.32 -8.90
C VAL A 44 -5.73 -29.16 -8.60
N GLN A 45 -4.91 -28.80 -9.59
CA GLN A 45 -3.49 -28.55 -9.37
C GLN A 45 -3.25 -27.37 -8.42
N GLY A 46 -4.02 -26.29 -8.56
CA GLY A 46 -3.99 -25.16 -7.66
C GLY A 46 -4.35 -25.53 -6.21
N ALA A 47 -5.47 -26.24 -6.05
CA ALA A 47 -5.92 -26.73 -4.75
C ALA A 47 -4.91 -27.67 -4.09
N SER A 48 -4.34 -28.59 -4.86
CA SER A 48 -3.32 -29.55 -4.37
C SER A 48 -2.07 -28.82 -3.86
N ARG A 49 -1.61 -27.76 -4.53
CA ARG A 49 -0.50 -26.93 -4.05
C ARG A 49 -0.82 -26.26 -2.71
N VAL A 50 -2.00 -25.63 -2.62
CA VAL A 50 -2.41 -24.95 -1.37
C VAL A 50 -2.54 -25.95 -0.22
N LEU A 51 -3.10 -27.13 -0.46
CA LEU A 51 -3.24 -28.16 0.56
C LEU A 51 -1.90 -28.71 1.04
N ARG A 52 -0.94 -28.86 0.13
CA ARG A 52 0.41 -29.32 0.45
C ARG A 52 1.22 -28.25 1.20
N ASP A 53 1.25 -27.04 0.65
CA ASP A 53 2.15 -25.99 1.08
C ASP A 53 1.55 -25.14 2.23
N LYS A 54 0.24 -25.31 2.50
CA LYS A 54 -0.55 -24.57 3.52
C LYS A 54 -0.52 -23.05 3.36
N VAL A 55 -0.15 -22.55 2.18
CA VAL A 55 -0.02 -21.15 1.87
C VAL A 55 -0.40 -20.89 0.40
N PHE A 56 -0.99 -19.71 0.15
CA PHE A 56 -1.22 -19.23 -1.21
C PHE A 56 0.06 -18.67 -1.81
N THR A 57 0.38 -19.08 -3.05
CA THR A 57 1.46 -18.46 -3.81
C THR A 57 1.01 -17.06 -4.25
N ILE A 58 1.67 -16.02 -3.74
CA ILE A 58 1.41 -14.64 -4.16
C ILE A 58 2.63 -14.15 -4.97
N PRO A 59 2.49 -14.01 -6.30
CA PRO A 59 3.55 -13.51 -7.18
C PRO A 59 4.03 -12.10 -6.78
N SER A 60 5.26 -11.74 -7.15
CA SER A 60 5.78 -10.39 -6.91
C SER A 60 4.94 -9.32 -7.60
N SER A 61 4.45 -9.59 -8.81
CA SER A 61 3.55 -8.70 -9.55
C SER A 61 2.25 -8.38 -8.79
N CYS A 62 1.66 -9.38 -8.12
CA CYS A 62 0.47 -9.15 -7.30
C CYS A 62 0.77 -8.31 -6.06
N ARG A 63 1.95 -8.52 -5.42
CA ARG A 63 2.39 -7.70 -4.29
C ARG A 63 2.64 -6.25 -4.69
N GLN A 64 3.26 -6.05 -5.84
CA GLN A 64 3.50 -4.73 -6.41
C GLN A 64 2.17 -4.02 -6.75
N ALA A 65 1.28 -4.67 -7.49
CA ALA A 65 -0.03 -4.12 -7.84
C ALA A 65 -0.88 -3.76 -6.60
N LEU A 66 -0.83 -4.57 -5.54
CA LEU A 66 -1.49 -4.25 -4.28
C LEU A 66 -0.86 -3.02 -3.62
N ARG A 67 0.47 -2.89 -3.61
CA ARG A 67 1.17 -1.72 -3.06
C ARG A 67 0.78 -0.45 -3.82
N GLU A 68 0.87 -0.47 -5.14
CA GLU A 68 0.49 0.65 -6.01
C GLU A 68 -0.96 1.09 -5.76
N TRP A 69 -1.86 0.11 -5.64
CA TRP A 69 -3.27 0.39 -5.36
C TRP A 69 -3.50 1.01 -3.97
N ILE A 70 -2.78 0.53 -2.93
CA ILE A 70 -2.83 1.09 -1.58
C ILE A 70 -2.34 2.54 -1.59
N PHE A 71 -1.23 2.82 -2.26
CA PHE A 71 -0.65 4.16 -2.32
C PHE A 71 -1.52 5.13 -3.10
N ALA A 72 -2.11 4.69 -4.21
CA ALA A 72 -3.08 5.49 -4.95
C ALA A 72 -4.34 5.84 -4.11
N ALA A 73 -4.71 4.98 -3.17
CA ALA A 73 -5.88 5.15 -2.32
C ALA A 73 -5.61 5.93 -1.02
N ASP A 74 -4.36 5.99 -0.54
CA ASP A 74 -4.00 6.64 0.72
C ASP A 74 -2.70 7.45 0.61
N PRO A 75 -2.82 8.78 0.44
CA PRO A 75 -1.66 9.66 0.26
C PRO A 75 -0.70 9.66 1.47
N VAL A 76 -1.18 9.35 2.68
CA VAL A 76 -0.29 9.30 3.86
C VAL A 76 0.63 8.09 3.79
N LEU A 77 0.11 6.94 3.33
CA LEU A 77 0.93 5.74 3.15
C LEU A 77 1.94 5.90 2.01
N ALA A 78 1.54 6.56 0.92
CA ALA A 78 2.44 6.88 -0.17
C ALA A 78 3.59 7.80 0.28
N TRP A 79 3.26 8.86 1.01
CA TRP A 79 4.25 9.78 1.58
C TRP A 79 5.21 9.08 2.56
N LEU A 80 4.69 8.19 3.42
CA LEU A 80 5.53 7.42 4.34
C LEU A 80 6.52 6.50 3.61
N ASP A 81 6.09 5.83 2.55
CA ASP A 81 6.94 4.93 1.76
C ASP A 81 8.03 5.69 0.98
N GLU A 82 7.70 6.89 0.51
CA GLU A 82 8.59 7.66 -0.35
C GLU A 82 9.51 8.62 0.42
N ARG A 83 9.00 9.26 1.46
CA ARG A 83 9.63 10.41 2.10
C ARG A 83 10.07 10.16 3.52
N VAL A 84 9.80 8.99 4.10
CA VAL A 84 10.06 8.75 5.52
C VAL A 84 10.89 7.49 5.71
N GLU A 85 12.01 7.66 6.40
CA GLU A 85 12.77 6.55 6.94
C GLU A 85 12.28 6.24 8.36
N VAL A 86 12.01 4.97 8.62
CA VAL A 86 11.58 4.45 9.93
C VAL A 86 12.73 3.70 10.58
N ASP A 87 12.74 3.52 11.88
CA ASP A 87 13.81 2.94 12.71
C ASP A 87 14.93 3.92 13.09
N VAL A 88 14.68 5.19 13.00
CA VAL A 88 15.65 6.16 13.47
C VAL A 88 15.66 6.15 14.99
N VAL A 89 16.80 5.74 15.58
CA VAL A 89 16.99 5.84 17.03
C VAL A 89 17.00 7.31 17.42
N GLY A 90 15.98 7.75 18.15
CA GLY A 90 15.84 9.13 18.59
C GLY A 90 15.08 9.24 19.90
N ASP A 91 15.39 10.27 20.65
CA ASP A 91 14.62 10.65 21.84
C ASP A 91 13.47 11.60 21.47
N VAL A 92 12.65 11.94 22.46
CA VAL A 92 11.51 12.87 22.30
C VAL A 92 11.96 14.26 21.85
N GLN A 93 13.19 14.67 22.15
CA GLN A 93 13.70 16.00 21.80
C GLN A 93 14.10 16.08 20.32
N ASN A 94 14.61 14.98 19.76
CA ASN A 94 15.05 14.86 18.38
C ASN A 94 13.93 14.47 17.41
N GLY A 95 12.71 14.17 17.92
CA GLY A 95 11.57 13.84 17.09
C GLY A 95 11.08 15.02 16.23
N ILE A 96 10.34 14.73 15.18
CA ILE A 96 9.78 15.71 14.25
C ILE A 96 8.50 16.31 14.83
N LYS A 97 8.39 17.64 14.87
CA LYS A 97 7.13 18.30 15.27
C LYS A 97 5.99 17.83 14.36
N THR A 98 4.84 17.50 14.96
CA THR A 98 3.67 17.03 14.20
C THR A 98 3.24 18.02 13.12
N SER A 99 3.27 19.32 13.43
CA SER A 99 2.94 20.38 12.46
C SER A 99 3.93 20.45 11.31
N ALA A 100 5.23 20.24 11.57
CA ALA A 100 6.26 20.24 10.53
C ALA A 100 6.09 19.02 9.60
N ALA A 101 5.89 17.83 10.15
CA ALA A 101 5.62 16.61 9.37
C ALA A 101 4.34 16.76 8.53
N TYR A 102 3.28 17.32 9.10
CA TYR A 102 2.03 17.53 8.38
C TYR A 102 2.16 18.58 7.26
N ASN A 103 2.90 19.64 7.46
CA ASN A 103 3.16 20.63 6.42
C ASN A 103 3.97 20.03 5.27
N GLU A 104 5.02 19.27 5.57
CA GLU A 104 5.82 18.56 4.57
C GLU A 104 4.97 17.57 3.76
N PHE A 105 4.16 16.78 4.44
CA PHE A 105 3.18 15.91 3.80
C PHE A 105 2.25 16.68 2.84
N ARG A 106 1.72 17.83 3.27
CA ARG A 106 0.82 18.63 2.43
C ARG A 106 1.50 19.16 1.18
N VAL A 107 2.74 19.65 1.31
CA VAL A 107 3.53 20.16 0.18
C VAL A 107 3.79 19.04 -0.81
N TRP A 108 4.27 17.89 -0.33
CA TRP A 108 4.50 16.72 -1.15
C TRP A 108 3.21 16.24 -1.84
N ALA A 109 2.12 16.09 -1.10
CA ALA A 109 0.85 15.60 -1.65
C ALA A 109 0.25 16.54 -2.71
N ALA A 110 0.45 17.85 -2.56
CA ALA A 110 0.04 18.82 -3.57
C ALA A 110 0.87 18.68 -4.87
N ALA A 111 2.19 18.44 -4.74
CA ALA A 111 3.09 18.19 -5.87
C ALA A 111 2.72 16.89 -6.61
N GLU A 112 2.32 15.84 -5.87
CA GLU A 112 1.86 14.57 -6.42
C GLU A 112 0.40 14.60 -6.94
N GLY A 113 -0.28 15.74 -6.84
CA GLY A 113 -1.62 15.94 -7.41
C GLY A 113 -2.77 15.39 -6.56
N PHE A 114 -2.55 15.04 -5.30
CA PHE A 114 -3.63 14.62 -4.41
C PHE A 114 -4.56 15.78 -4.04
N LYS A 115 -5.85 15.65 -4.38
CA LYS A 115 -6.86 16.71 -4.17
C LYS A 115 -7.53 16.65 -2.79
N SER A 116 -7.60 15.47 -2.18
CA SER A 116 -8.26 15.27 -0.89
C SER A 116 -7.26 14.76 0.13
N LEU A 117 -6.95 15.59 1.12
CA LEU A 117 -6.00 15.26 2.17
C LEU A 117 -6.71 15.13 3.51
N PRO A 118 -6.27 14.23 4.40
CA PRO A 118 -6.79 14.16 5.76
C PRO A 118 -6.40 15.42 6.54
N GLU A 119 -7.24 15.81 7.48
CA GLU A 119 -6.85 16.77 8.51
C GLU A 119 -5.73 16.23 9.40
N ILE A 120 -5.08 17.12 10.17
CA ILE A 120 -3.91 16.78 10.99
C ILE A 120 -4.17 15.60 11.95
N ASN A 121 -5.36 15.50 12.53
CA ASN A 121 -5.69 14.38 13.41
C ASN A 121 -5.81 13.06 12.63
N GLY A 122 -6.42 13.08 11.46
CA GLY A 122 -6.50 11.94 10.55
C GLY A 122 -5.15 11.52 10.01
N PHE A 123 -4.27 12.48 9.72
CA PHE A 123 -2.87 12.24 9.35
C PHE A 123 -2.12 11.51 10.47
N VAL A 124 -2.18 12.03 11.71
CA VAL A 124 -1.52 11.40 12.86
C VAL A 124 -1.99 9.95 13.06
N GLN A 125 -3.31 9.71 13.01
CA GLN A 125 -3.85 8.37 13.15
C GLN A 125 -3.33 7.40 12.07
N ARG A 126 -3.23 7.84 10.83
CA ARG A 126 -2.72 7.02 9.74
C ARG A 126 -1.24 6.74 9.88
N VAL A 127 -0.41 7.73 10.21
CA VAL A 127 1.02 7.55 10.48
C VAL A 127 1.22 6.54 11.61
N MET A 128 0.54 6.70 12.74
CA MET A 128 0.62 5.76 13.87
C MET A 128 0.15 4.35 13.54
N SER A 129 -0.84 4.21 12.66
CA SER A 129 -1.33 2.90 12.25
C SER A 129 -0.48 2.25 11.16
N ALA A 130 0.33 3.01 10.43
CA ALA A 130 1.19 2.50 9.37
C ALA A 130 2.36 1.68 9.92
N ASP A 131 3.06 2.20 10.92
CA ASP A 131 4.19 1.50 11.52
C ASP A 131 4.20 1.66 13.04
N ARG A 132 4.32 0.51 13.76
CA ARG A 132 4.33 0.49 15.23
C ARG A 132 5.61 1.06 15.85
N ARG A 133 6.66 1.23 15.07
CA ARG A 133 7.94 1.81 15.52
C ARG A 133 7.86 3.33 15.60
N ILE A 134 6.88 3.95 14.93
CA ILE A 134 6.63 5.39 15.02
C ILE A 134 5.78 5.66 16.26
N GLU A 135 6.28 6.48 17.14
CA GLU A 135 5.57 6.91 18.34
C GLU A 135 5.15 8.38 18.22
N HIS A 136 4.02 8.73 18.82
CA HIS A 136 3.55 10.12 18.89
C HIS A 136 3.46 10.58 20.33
N ARG A 137 4.43 11.36 20.76
CA ARG A 137 4.58 11.78 22.15
C ARG A 137 4.50 13.30 22.32
N ARG A 138 4.12 13.74 23.52
CA ARG A 138 4.14 15.15 23.93
C ARG A 138 5.53 15.49 24.49
N SER A 139 6.15 16.55 23.95
CA SER A 139 7.44 17.06 24.41
C SER A 139 7.24 18.41 25.13
N GLY A 140 6.86 18.39 26.39
CA GLY A 140 6.74 19.59 27.24
C GLY A 140 6.01 20.76 26.55
N LYS A 141 6.67 21.96 26.57
CA LYS A 141 6.20 23.19 25.89
C LYS A 141 6.35 23.12 24.35
N ALA A 142 7.15 22.18 23.82
CA ALA A 142 7.44 22.10 22.39
C ALA A 142 6.33 21.41 21.56
N GLY A 143 5.26 20.95 22.21
CA GLY A 143 4.11 20.33 21.54
C GLY A 143 4.27 18.83 21.29
N ARG A 144 3.49 18.28 20.35
CA ARG A 144 3.54 16.86 19.99
C ARG A 144 4.54 16.59 18.88
N ARG A 145 5.22 15.43 18.96
CA ARG A 145 6.25 15.00 18.02
C ARG A 145 6.09 13.54 17.64
N PHE A 146 6.50 13.21 16.41
CA PHE A 146 6.76 11.85 15.98
C PHE A 146 8.20 11.47 16.31
N ILE A 147 8.37 10.26 16.85
CA ILE A 147 9.64 9.65 17.20
C ILE A 147 9.77 8.36 16.44
N GLY A 148 10.99 7.93 16.12
CA GLY A 148 11.24 6.71 15.35
C GLY A 148 11.10 6.88 13.84
N MET A 149 11.00 8.14 13.36
CA MET A 149 10.96 8.43 11.93
C MET A 149 11.80 9.68 11.58
N ARG A 150 12.30 9.71 10.35
CA ARG A 150 13.01 10.84 9.74
C ARG A 150 12.42 11.14 8.36
N ILE A 151 12.23 12.41 8.04
CA ILE A 151 11.84 12.83 6.69
C ILE A 151 13.12 12.94 5.86
N LEU A 152 13.14 12.31 4.71
CA LEU A 152 14.26 12.35 3.77
C LEU A 152 14.25 13.68 3.00
N PRO A 153 15.42 14.32 2.79
CA PRO A 153 15.51 15.50 1.94
C PRO A 153 15.09 15.15 0.49
N ALA A 154 14.61 16.17 -0.23
CA ALA A 154 14.11 15.99 -1.60
C ALA A 154 15.16 15.50 -2.61
N GLU A 155 16.45 15.66 -2.30
CA GLU A 155 17.60 15.38 -3.18
C GLU A 155 18.21 13.97 -2.99
N GLU A 156 17.81 13.21 -1.97
CA GLU A 156 18.32 11.84 -1.74
C GLU A 156 17.50 10.76 -2.47
N ARG A 157 17.32 10.93 -3.79
CA ARG A 157 16.77 9.89 -4.69
C ARG A 157 17.84 9.20 -5.51
#